data_82f6c0ae16343abedd31266917e33a30
#
_entry.id   82f6c0ae16343abedd31266917e33a30
#
_cell.length_a   1.000
_cell.length_b   1.000
_cell.length_c   1.000
_cell.angle_alpha   90.00
_cell.angle_beta   90.00
_cell.angle_gamma   90.00
#
_symmetry.space_group_name_H-M   'P 1'
#
loop_
_entity.id
_entity.type
_entity.pdbx_description
1 polymer ?
#
loop_
_entity_poly.entity_id
_entity_poly.type
_entity_poly.pdbx_seq_one_letter_code
_entity_poly.pdbx_strand_id
1 'polypeptide(L)'
;FEYLARPFPVANGVSIPAGGYTFQEVQTSFNAGPQRRIAGRVGMTRGQFFDGDRTEVSYSGRLEATASLMFEPAVSVNWVDLPAGSFRNTVARTRATFTLSPRSFVGALVQYASASQTVSANVRFRWEYQPGSDLFVVFSEGRDTSPRGLPGLQNRGVVVKFTRLFRF
;
A
#
# COMPACT_ATOMS: atom_id res chain seq x y z
N PHE A 1 -24.16 -11.33 1.20
CA PHE A 1 -24.14 -12.77 1.42
C PHE A 1 -22.97 -13.39 0.66
N GLU A 2 -22.21 -14.25 1.33
CA GLU A 2 -21.10 -15.03 0.74
C GLU A 2 -21.23 -16.49 1.17
N TYR A 3 -20.93 -17.42 0.26
CA TYR A 3 -20.96 -18.85 0.54
C TYR A 3 -19.57 -19.46 0.31
N LEU A 4 -19.01 -20.04 1.37
CA LEU A 4 -17.74 -20.78 1.31
C LEU A 4 -18.02 -22.28 1.17
N ALA A 5 -17.65 -22.85 0.02
CA ALA A 5 -17.82 -24.30 -0.24
C ALA A 5 -16.84 -25.17 0.58
N ARG A 6 -15.76 -24.59 1.10
CA ARG A 6 -14.73 -25.24 1.92
C ARG A 6 -14.11 -24.25 2.89
N PRO A 7 -13.48 -24.72 3.99
CA PRO A 7 -12.79 -23.84 4.92
C PRO A 7 -11.75 -22.95 4.23
N PHE A 8 -11.71 -21.66 4.61
CA PHE A 8 -10.83 -20.66 4.03
C PHE A 8 -9.85 -20.13 5.07
N PRO A 9 -8.53 -20.35 4.92
CA PRO A 9 -7.53 -19.81 5.83
C PRO A 9 -7.38 -18.30 5.64
N VAL A 10 -7.52 -17.52 6.72
CA VAL A 10 -7.42 -16.04 6.72
C VAL A 10 -6.17 -15.52 7.40
N ALA A 11 -5.62 -16.29 8.35
CA ALA A 11 -4.36 -16.01 9.03
C ALA A 11 -3.72 -17.30 9.53
N ASN A 12 -2.48 -17.22 10.04
CA ASN A 12 -1.79 -18.37 10.59
C ASN A 12 -2.62 -18.99 11.74
N GLY A 13 -3.08 -20.22 11.55
CA GLY A 13 -3.88 -20.95 12.53
C GLY A 13 -5.34 -20.50 12.63
N VAL A 14 -5.80 -19.55 11.81
CA VAL A 14 -7.20 -19.06 11.80
C VAL A 14 -7.83 -19.38 10.46
N SER A 15 -8.92 -20.15 10.50
CA SER A 15 -9.65 -20.60 9.31
C SER A 15 -11.14 -20.37 9.50
N ILE A 16 -11.80 -19.87 8.48
CA ILE A 16 -13.25 -19.68 8.45
C ILE A 16 -13.88 -20.99 7.98
N PRO A 17 -14.89 -21.54 8.68
CA PRO A 17 -15.58 -22.74 8.27
C PRO A 17 -16.29 -22.59 6.91
N ALA A 18 -16.60 -23.72 6.26
CA ALA A 18 -17.51 -23.71 5.12
C ALA A 18 -18.93 -23.35 5.58
N GLY A 19 -19.64 -22.52 4.82
CA GLY A 19 -20.98 -22.08 5.19
C GLY A 19 -21.43 -20.83 4.46
N GLY A 20 -22.68 -20.41 4.73
CA GLY A 20 -23.25 -19.17 4.24
C GLY A 20 -23.13 -18.07 5.29
N TYR A 21 -22.68 -16.87 4.87
CA TYR A 21 -22.45 -15.74 5.76
C TYR A 21 -23.17 -14.51 5.25
N THR A 22 -23.74 -13.75 6.17
CA THR A 22 -24.35 -12.45 5.88
C THR A 22 -23.61 -11.39 6.67
N PHE A 23 -23.27 -10.29 6.01
CA PHE A 23 -22.50 -9.21 6.62
C PHE A 23 -23.37 -7.98 6.79
N GLN A 24 -23.19 -7.35 7.94
CA GLN A 24 -23.67 -5.98 8.20
C GLN A 24 -22.48 -5.18 8.71
N GLU A 25 -22.18 -4.05 8.07
CA GLU A 25 -21.10 -3.18 8.47
C GLU A 25 -21.54 -1.70 8.44
N VAL A 26 -20.96 -0.93 9.33
CA VAL A 26 -21.12 0.52 9.38
C VAL A 26 -19.78 1.14 8.95
N GLN A 27 -19.85 2.01 7.97
CA GLN A 27 -18.71 2.77 7.48
C GLN A 27 -18.89 4.25 7.74
N THR A 28 -17.88 4.85 8.35
CA THR A 28 -17.81 6.31 8.59
C THR A 28 -16.52 6.83 7.99
N SER A 29 -16.55 7.98 7.35
CA SER A 29 -15.34 8.61 6.83
C SER A 29 -15.41 10.13 6.91
N PHE A 30 -14.24 10.73 7.14
CA PHE A 30 -14.02 12.17 7.10
C PHE A 30 -13.01 12.51 6.03
N ASN A 31 -13.34 13.47 5.16
CA ASN A 31 -12.47 13.95 4.10
C ASN A 31 -12.03 15.38 4.40
N ALA A 32 -10.73 15.59 4.58
CA ALA A 32 -10.13 16.92 4.54
C ALA A 32 -9.91 17.32 3.07
N GLY A 33 -10.51 18.41 2.65
CA GLY A 33 -10.53 18.83 1.24
C GLY A 33 -9.15 19.02 0.62
N PRO A 34 -9.00 18.79 -0.70
CA PRO A 34 -7.73 18.79 -1.40
C PRO A 34 -7.11 20.18 -1.59
N GLN A 35 -7.79 21.23 -1.17
CA GLN A 35 -7.34 22.64 -1.30
C GLN A 35 -6.26 23.03 -0.29
N ARG A 36 -5.93 22.15 0.66
CA ARG A 36 -4.93 22.40 1.70
C ARG A 36 -3.63 21.68 1.34
N ARG A 37 -2.50 22.19 1.83
CA ARG A 37 -1.20 21.50 1.72
C ARG A 37 -1.20 20.12 2.35
N ILE A 38 -2.10 19.90 3.32
CA ILE A 38 -2.35 18.61 3.93
C ILE A 38 -3.82 18.28 3.65
N ALA A 39 -4.03 17.30 2.80
CA ALA A 39 -5.33 16.75 2.48
C ALA A 39 -5.36 15.26 2.84
N GLY A 40 -6.52 14.72 3.16
CA GLY A 40 -6.60 13.30 3.46
C GLY A 40 -8.00 12.85 3.83
N ARG A 41 -8.13 11.53 3.86
CA ARG A 41 -9.34 10.83 4.30
C ARG A 41 -8.99 9.90 5.45
N VAL A 42 -9.74 10.01 6.53
CA VAL A 42 -9.78 9.02 7.61
C VAL A 42 -11.06 8.23 7.45
N GLY A 43 -10.97 6.92 7.51
CA GLY A 43 -12.12 6.01 7.44
C GLY A 43 -12.11 5.04 8.61
N MET A 44 -13.29 4.67 9.06
CA MET A 44 -13.51 3.59 10.02
C MET A 44 -14.66 2.73 9.50
N THR A 45 -14.44 1.42 9.47
CA THR A 45 -15.46 0.41 9.18
C THR A 45 -15.51 -0.55 10.34
N ARG A 46 -16.71 -0.82 10.84
CA ARG A 46 -16.95 -1.83 11.87
C ARG A 46 -18.17 -2.67 11.51
N GLY A 47 -18.07 -3.95 11.64
CA GLY A 47 -19.19 -4.86 11.37
C GLY A 47 -18.80 -6.32 11.44
N GLN A 48 -19.73 -7.14 11.01
CA GLN A 48 -19.58 -8.58 10.95
C GLN A 48 -18.57 -8.98 9.87
N PHE A 49 -17.78 -9.99 10.18
CA PHE A 49 -16.83 -10.59 9.26
C PHE A 49 -16.91 -12.11 9.41
N PHE A 50 -17.62 -12.76 8.49
CA PHE A 50 -17.99 -14.18 8.55
C PHE A 50 -18.74 -14.52 9.85
N ASP A 51 -18.14 -15.31 10.75
CA ASP A 51 -18.70 -15.74 12.03
C ASP A 51 -18.23 -14.90 13.23
N GLY A 52 -17.55 -13.76 12.96
CA GLY A 52 -17.06 -12.84 13.99
C GLY A 52 -17.18 -11.38 13.58
N ASP A 53 -16.28 -10.55 14.11
CA ASP A 53 -16.29 -9.11 13.95
C ASP A 53 -15.00 -8.58 13.31
N ARG A 54 -15.12 -7.50 12.56
CA ARG A 54 -13.99 -6.73 12.01
C ARG A 54 -14.13 -5.26 12.35
N THR A 55 -13.00 -4.66 12.74
CA THR A 55 -12.85 -3.21 12.79
C THR A 55 -11.68 -2.83 11.92
N GLU A 56 -11.90 -1.93 10.98
CA GLU A 56 -10.87 -1.34 10.14
C GLU A 56 -10.77 0.15 10.40
N VAL A 57 -9.55 0.64 10.56
CA VAL A 57 -9.24 2.08 10.55
C VAL A 57 -8.27 2.34 9.43
N SER A 58 -8.59 3.30 8.57
CA SER A 58 -7.76 3.66 7.42
C SER A 58 -7.51 5.16 7.37
N TYR A 59 -6.33 5.50 6.87
CA TYR A 59 -5.94 6.86 6.52
C TYR A 59 -5.31 6.84 5.14
N SER A 60 -5.67 7.79 4.31
CA SER A 60 -4.94 8.10 3.10
C SER A 60 -4.87 9.61 2.93
N GLY A 61 -3.69 10.12 2.55
CA GLY A 61 -3.49 11.56 2.50
C GLY A 61 -2.52 12.00 1.43
N ARG A 62 -2.42 13.31 1.29
CA ARG A 62 -1.48 14.01 0.44
C ARG A 62 -0.88 15.16 1.23
N LEU A 63 0.43 15.24 1.26
CA LEU A 63 1.20 16.30 1.88
C LEU A 63 2.12 16.93 0.83
N GLU A 64 1.88 18.19 0.51
CA GLU A 64 2.76 19.00 -0.32
C GLU A 64 3.78 19.70 0.57
N ALA A 65 4.93 19.05 0.77
CA ALA A 65 5.99 19.59 1.61
C ALA A 65 6.62 20.83 0.98
N THR A 66 6.85 20.81 -0.35
CA THR A 66 7.29 21.94 -1.17
C THR A 66 6.59 21.89 -2.52
N ALA A 67 6.79 22.90 -3.38
CA ALA A 67 6.29 22.88 -4.76
C ALA A 67 6.83 21.71 -5.59
N SER A 68 7.98 21.14 -5.18
CA SER A 68 8.63 20.04 -5.89
C SER A 68 8.54 18.70 -5.17
N LEU A 69 8.12 18.66 -3.89
CA LEU A 69 8.11 17.45 -3.07
C LEU A 69 6.74 17.19 -2.48
N MET A 70 6.21 16.05 -2.86
CA MET A 70 4.90 15.55 -2.43
C MET A 70 5.02 14.17 -1.81
N PHE A 71 4.25 13.93 -0.74
CA PHE A 71 4.08 12.64 -0.09
C PHE A 71 2.62 12.22 -0.13
N GLU A 72 2.39 10.94 -0.36
CA GLU A 72 1.06 10.31 -0.35
C GLU A 72 1.08 9.10 0.59
N PRO A 73 0.97 9.31 1.91
CA PRO A 73 0.87 8.22 2.88
C PRO A 73 -0.51 7.57 2.81
N ALA A 74 -0.54 6.25 3.04
CA ALA A 74 -1.76 5.51 3.30
C ALA A 74 -1.48 4.38 4.27
N VAL A 75 -2.37 4.18 5.23
CA VAL A 75 -2.31 3.11 6.21
C VAL A 75 -3.71 2.54 6.42
N SER A 76 -3.81 1.22 6.54
CA SER A 76 -5.01 0.52 6.96
C SER A 76 -4.63 -0.51 8.02
N VAL A 77 -5.38 -0.51 9.10
CA VAL A 77 -5.24 -1.48 10.20
C VAL A 77 -6.58 -2.16 10.37
N ASN A 78 -6.57 -3.48 10.24
CA ASN A 78 -7.73 -4.34 10.43
C ASN A 78 -7.52 -5.18 11.67
N TRP A 79 -8.44 -5.09 12.61
CA TRP A 79 -8.57 -6.01 13.75
C TRP A 79 -9.71 -6.96 13.43
N VAL A 80 -9.45 -8.23 13.46
CA VAL A 80 -10.42 -9.30 13.17
C VAL A 80 -10.47 -10.21 14.37
N ASP A 81 -11.68 -10.47 14.86
CA ASP A 81 -11.97 -11.35 15.98
C ASP A 81 -12.98 -12.41 15.53
N LEU A 82 -12.51 -13.66 15.44
CA LEU A 82 -13.27 -14.81 14.99
C LEU A 82 -13.29 -15.87 16.11
N PRO A 83 -14.28 -16.77 16.17
CA PRO A 83 -14.27 -17.91 17.10
C PRO A 83 -13.02 -18.77 16.97
N ALA A 84 -12.44 -18.86 15.78
CA ALA A 84 -11.19 -19.60 15.51
C ALA A 84 -9.92 -18.87 15.95
N GLY A 85 -9.98 -17.59 16.32
CA GLY A 85 -8.87 -16.77 16.77
C GLY A 85 -8.90 -15.34 16.26
N SER A 86 -8.12 -14.47 16.91
CA SER A 86 -8.02 -13.05 16.57
C SER A 86 -6.70 -12.76 15.87
N PHE A 87 -6.72 -11.82 14.94
CA PHE A 87 -5.52 -11.33 14.28
C PHE A 87 -5.63 -9.86 13.89
N ARG A 88 -4.47 -9.25 13.70
CA ARG A 88 -4.37 -7.88 13.18
C ARG A 88 -3.61 -7.89 11.87
N ASN A 89 -4.19 -7.26 10.86
CA ASN A 89 -3.51 -7.02 9.58
C ASN A 89 -3.27 -5.51 9.40
N THR A 90 -2.01 -5.15 9.14
CA THR A 90 -1.60 -3.77 8.91
C THR A 90 -0.95 -3.66 7.54
N VAL A 91 -1.46 -2.74 6.73
CA VAL A 91 -0.85 -2.36 5.44
C VAL A 91 -0.54 -0.88 5.51
N ALA A 92 0.71 -0.53 5.28
CA ALA A 92 1.16 0.86 5.20
C ALA A 92 1.91 1.08 3.89
N ARG A 93 1.67 2.20 3.23
CA ARG A 93 2.40 2.60 2.04
C ARG A 93 2.63 4.11 2.04
N THR A 94 3.73 4.52 1.47
CA THR A 94 4.01 5.95 1.23
C THR A 94 4.62 6.09 -0.13
N ARG A 95 4.03 6.95 -0.94
CA ARG A 95 4.64 7.42 -2.18
C ARG A 95 5.24 8.80 -1.93
N ALA A 96 6.47 9.00 -2.35
CA ALA A 96 7.12 10.30 -2.42
C ALA A 96 7.41 10.61 -3.88
N THR A 97 7.11 11.83 -4.31
CA THR A 97 7.44 12.32 -5.66
C THR A 97 8.24 13.60 -5.52
N PHE A 98 9.42 13.61 -6.10
CA PHE A 98 10.28 14.77 -6.15
C PHE A 98 10.50 15.17 -7.61
N THR A 99 10.01 16.36 -7.98
CA THR A 99 10.14 16.94 -9.32
C THR A 99 11.40 17.79 -9.35
N LEU A 100 12.40 17.34 -10.09
CA LEU A 100 13.68 18.04 -10.30
C LEU A 100 13.54 19.15 -11.35
N SER A 101 12.78 18.85 -12.41
CA SER A 101 12.49 19.79 -13.52
C SER A 101 11.19 19.34 -14.23
N PRO A 102 10.62 20.13 -15.16
CA PRO A 102 9.47 19.71 -15.97
C PRO A 102 9.70 18.40 -16.76
N ARG A 103 10.98 18.01 -16.95
CA ARG A 103 11.37 16.83 -17.72
C ARG A 103 12.00 15.72 -16.87
N SER A 104 12.14 15.92 -15.55
CA SER A 104 12.76 14.90 -14.68
C SER A 104 12.13 14.85 -13.30
N PHE A 105 11.88 13.64 -12.83
CA PHE A 105 11.38 13.40 -11.49
C PHE A 105 11.91 12.09 -10.90
N VAL A 106 11.92 12.04 -9.58
CA VAL A 106 12.13 10.82 -8.78
C VAL A 106 10.83 10.47 -8.08
N GLY A 107 10.38 9.24 -8.24
CA GLY A 107 9.27 8.67 -7.48
C GLY A 107 9.77 7.53 -6.61
N ALA A 108 9.40 7.53 -5.35
CA ALA A 108 9.68 6.43 -4.42
C ALA A 108 8.36 5.88 -3.87
N LEU A 109 8.24 4.57 -3.78
CA LEU A 109 7.12 3.89 -3.14
C LEU A 109 7.69 2.91 -2.12
N VAL A 110 7.30 3.07 -0.86
CA VAL A 110 7.61 2.13 0.21
C VAL A 110 6.30 1.52 0.69
N GLN A 111 6.27 0.19 0.87
CA GLN A 111 5.10 -0.55 1.32
C GLN A 111 5.50 -1.54 2.41
N TYR A 112 4.64 -1.68 3.40
CA TYR A 112 4.72 -2.68 4.45
C TYR A 112 3.42 -3.46 4.52
N ALA A 113 3.51 -4.78 4.64
CA ALA A 113 2.37 -5.66 4.85
C ALA A 113 2.66 -6.64 5.99
N SER A 114 1.89 -6.55 7.07
CA SER A 114 2.11 -7.39 8.25
C SER A 114 1.74 -8.86 8.01
N ALA A 115 0.77 -9.13 7.13
CA ALA A 115 0.35 -10.50 6.83
C ALA A 115 1.45 -11.32 6.14
N SER A 116 2.21 -10.70 5.25
CA SER A 116 3.37 -11.31 4.58
C SER A 116 4.69 -11.01 5.28
N GLN A 117 4.67 -10.18 6.34
CA GLN A 117 5.86 -9.68 7.04
C GLN A 117 6.92 -9.14 6.08
N THR A 118 6.49 -8.34 5.11
CA THR A 118 7.38 -7.81 4.07
C THR A 118 7.38 -6.29 4.06
N VAL A 119 8.56 -5.74 3.79
CA VAL A 119 8.75 -4.35 3.37
C VAL A 119 9.29 -4.35 1.96
N SER A 120 8.69 -3.56 1.09
CA SER A 120 9.19 -3.35 -0.26
C SER A 120 9.43 -1.87 -0.54
N ALA A 121 10.45 -1.58 -1.32
CA ALA A 121 10.79 -0.25 -1.80
C ALA A 121 10.97 -0.29 -3.32
N ASN A 122 10.41 0.69 -3.99
CA ASN A 122 10.60 0.90 -5.42
C ASN A 122 10.92 2.37 -5.65
N VAL A 123 12.06 2.66 -6.24
CA VAL A 123 12.50 4.01 -6.57
C VAL A 123 12.64 4.11 -8.08
N ARG A 124 12.00 5.08 -8.67
CA ARG A 124 12.01 5.35 -10.10
C ARG A 124 12.55 6.74 -10.36
N PHE A 125 13.54 6.83 -11.20
CA PHE A 125 14.00 8.07 -11.83
C PHE A 125 13.57 8.06 -13.28
N ARG A 126 12.96 9.19 -13.74
CA ARG A 126 12.65 9.43 -15.14
C ARG A 126 13.29 10.75 -15.56
N TRP A 127 13.93 10.76 -16.72
CA TRP A 127 14.45 11.94 -17.36
C TRP A 127 14.16 11.93 -18.87
N GLU A 128 13.36 12.88 -19.30
CA GLU A 128 13.14 13.17 -20.71
C GLU A 128 14.26 14.09 -21.18
N TYR A 129 15.33 13.52 -21.72
CA TYR A 129 16.51 14.25 -22.15
C TYR A 129 16.27 14.99 -23.48
N GLN A 130 15.33 14.50 -24.33
CA GLN A 130 14.81 15.15 -25.53
C GLN A 130 13.32 14.84 -25.65
N PRO A 131 12.50 15.69 -26.33
CA PRO A 131 11.08 15.41 -26.51
C PRO A 131 10.82 14.02 -27.12
N GLY A 132 10.10 13.16 -26.37
CA GLY A 132 9.81 11.77 -26.73
C GLY A 132 10.94 10.77 -26.54
N SER A 133 12.06 11.19 -25.89
CA SER A 133 13.22 10.34 -25.60
C SER A 133 13.48 10.33 -24.10
N ASP A 134 13.37 9.16 -23.48
CA ASP A 134 13.38 8.99 -22.03
C ASP A 134 14.48 8.04 -21.56
N LEU A 135 15.07 8.39 -20.42
CA LEU A 135 15.86 7.49 -19.58
C LEU A 135 15.03 7.14 -18.35
N PHE A 136 14.85 5.86 -18.09
CA PHE A 136 14.25 5.33 -16.87
C PHE A 136 15.26 4.50 -16.11
N VAL A 137 15.37 4.75 -14.82
CA VAL A 137 16.11 3.90 -13.88
C VAL A 137 15.14 3.50 -12.78
N VAL A 138 14.99 2.21 -12.54
CA VAL A 138 14.13 1.66 -11.51
C VAL A 138 14.95 0.79 -10.59
N PHE A 139 14.95 1.10 -9.30
CA PHE A 139 15.48 0.28 -8.24
C PHE A 139 14.31 -0.36 -7.48
N SER A 140 14.39 -1.65 -7.23
CA SER A 140 13.39 -2.39 -6.45
C SER A 140 14.09 -3.22 -5.40
N GLU A 141 13.56 -3.23 -4.19
CA GLU A 141 14.04 -4.04 -3.07
C GLU A 141 12.88 -4.59 -2.26
N GLY A 142 12.95 -5.87 -1.89
CA GLY A 142 12.02 -6.52 -0.98
C GLY A 142 12.78 -7.13 0.19
N ARG A 143 12.25 -6.97 1.39
CA ARG A 143 12.82 -7.49 2.63
C ARG A 143 11.79 -8.21 3.48
N ASP A 144 12.22 -9.29 4.11
CA ASP A 144 11.47 -10.02 5.12
C ASP A 144 11.69 -9.37 6.50
N THR A 145 10.59 -9.05 7.19
CA THR A 145 10.59 -8.47 8.53
C THR A 145 10.30 -9.49 9.63
N SER A 146 10.13 -10.77 9.28
CA SER A 146 9.89 -11.84 10.27
C SER A 146 11.07 -12.11 11.20
N PRO A 147 12.35 -12.05 10.77
CA PRO A 147 13.47 -12.25 11.69
C PRO A 147 13.57 -11.11 12.72
N ARG A 148 13.86 -11.45 13.97
CA ARG A 148 14.22 -10.44 14.96
C ARG A 148 15.56 -9.81 14.59
N GLY A 149 15.60 -8.49 14.39
CA GLY A 149 16.80 -7.75 13.99
C GLY A 149 16.59 -6.97 12.69
N LEU A 150 17.64 -6.87 11.86
CA LEU A 150 17.53 -6.18 10.56
C LEU A 150 16.75 -7.04 9.57
N PRO A 151 15.83 -6.42 8.80
CA PRO A 151 15.05 -7.14 7.79
C PRO A 151 15.92 -7.88 6.78
N GLY A 152 15.64 -9.16 6.57
CA GLY A 152 16.34 -10.02 5.64
C GLY A 152 16.07 -9.60 4.18
N LEU A 153 17.11 -9.53 3.35
CA LEU A 153 16.98 -9.24 1.92
C LEU A 153 16.33 -10.44 1.22
N GLN A 154 15.16 -10.23 0.57
CA GLN A 154 14.50 -11.24 -0.26
C GLN A 154 14.86 -11.08 -1.73
N ASN A 155 14.78 -9.85 -2.22
CA ASN A 155 15.11 -9.54 -3.61
C ASN A 155 15.63 -8.11 -3.72
N ARG A 156 16.43 -7.89 -4.77
CA ARG A 156 16.91 -6.57 -5.17
C ARG A 156 17.13 -6.56 -6.67
N GLY A 157 16.73 -5.49 -7.33
CA GLY A 157 16.89 -5.36 -8.77
C GLY A 157 17.07 -3.91 -9.20
N VAL A 158 17.81 -3.73 -10.27
CA VAL A 158 17.95 -2.45 -10.99
C VAL A 158 17.58 -2.69 -12.44
N VAL A 159 16.72 -1.84 -12.97
CA VAL A 159 16.36 -1.85 -14.40
C VAL A 159 16.64 -0.47 -14.98
N VAL A 160 17.34 -0.44 -16.09
CA VAL A 160 17.59 0.77 -16.86
C VAL A 160 16.94 0.60 -18.22
N LYS A 161 16.08 1.55 -18.59
CA LYS A 161 15.43 1.60 -19.90
C LYS A 161 15.78 2.92 -20.56
N PHE A 162 16.27 2.83 -21.78
CA PHE A 162 16.57 3.97 -22.63
C PHE A 162 15.68 3.93 -23.87
N THR A 163 14.99 5.02 -24.15
CA THR A 163 14.13 5.19 -25.33
C THR A 163 14.59 6.38 -26.14
N ARG A 164 14.65 6.26 -27.45
CA ARG A 164 14.96 7.37 -28.35
C ARG A 164 13.93 7.45 -29.47
N LEU A 165 13.33 8.62 -29.64
CA LEU A 165 12.44 8.92 -30.73
C LEU A 165 13.26 9.44 -31.91
N PHE A 166 13.14 8.78 -33.05
CA PHE A 166 13.62 9.27 -34.35
C PHE A 166 12.44 9.86 -35.11
N ARG A 167 12.57 11.08 -35.57
CA ARG A 167 11.61 11.71 -36.50
C ARG A 167 12.30 11.79 -37.86
N PHE A 168 11.69 11.19 -38.85
CA PHE A 168 12.08 11.27 -40.25
C PHE A 168 11.28 12.34 -40.95
#